data_f1ef75dce8dbfdaf5b7a45bb50ba6808
#
_entry.id   f1ef75dce8dbfdaf5b7a45bb50ba6808
#
_cell.length_a   1.000
_cell.length_b   1.000
_cell.length_c   1.000
_cell.angle_alpha   90.00
_cell.angle_beta   90.00
_cell.angle_gamma   90.00
#
_symmetry.space_group_name_H-M   'P 1'
#
loop_
_entity.id
_entity.type
_entity.pdbx_description
1 polymer ?
#
loop_
_entity_poly.entity_id
_entity_poly.type
_entity_poly.pdbx_seq_one_letter_code
_entity_poly.pdbx_strand_id
1 'polypeptide(L)'
;MRTKPTAVFMAFGTKGDVYPIAAIAAAFASDQGQYQVAFVTHSAHEVFSISQKLKVHLEAKRITYFPVSSPPVMSYQDTAGSSKVSFSLQKNEIMIKHRQECVSIAEGIFGEDPHMDGDLIIINFFALEGWSLAELFQVRCVVAAPYVVPYSAPSSFERQFQKELPLLYEYLQDAPTGKVGWEDVIYWMWPLFTEDWGLWRSHDLHLSFLPFTDPVTGLPRWHERPLSPLLLYGFSKEVVECPDYWPSRVQTCGFWFLPFEWQFSCSSCADISAQRFSRKLNAEEEMCSIHVNLKTFLNASPNQPIFMSLSSIGSMGYLKNPRAFLKVLGNALNITSCRFILFSAGYGPLDAEIKMSAQTLLSPSEQLQLTEDQTSLFGGRLFYFSGDVPYNWLFPKCAAAIHHGGSGSTAAALHAGIPQVICPFVLDQYYWAERMFWLGVAPEPLKNTCLLPDKDDDCYIKEAATMLVKAINRALSPEVKLQASRIANRLSAELSPKLDA
;
A
#
# COMPACT_ATOMS: atom_id res chain seq x y z
N MET A 1 -26.46 -21.24 13.41
CA MET A 1 -25.22 -22.06 13.58
C MET A 1 -24.40 -22.01 12.29
N ARG A 2 -23.16 -21.57 12.38
CA ARG A 2 -22.20 -21.58 11.27
C ARG A 2 -21.88 -23.04 10.89
N THR A 3 -21.73 -23.30 9.60
CA THR A 3 -21.43 -24.64 9.09
C THR A 3 -19.98 -24.79 8.61
N LYS A 4 -19.26 -23.66 8.53
CA LYS A 4 -17.89 -23.60 8.05
C LYS A 4 -17.08 -22.63 8.93
N PRO A 5 -15.76 -22.87 9.11
CA PRO A 5 -14.90 -21.90 9.75
C PRO A 5 -14.84 -20.58 8.94
N THR A 6 -14.56 -19.50 9.62
CA THR A 6 -14.52 -18.16 9.03
C THR A 6 -13.11 -17.59 9.05
N ALA A 7 -12.67 -17.09 7.91
CA ALA A 7 -11.45 -16.30 7.77
C ALA A 7 -11.81 -14.82 7.58
N VAL A 8 -11.44 -13.99 8.55
CA VAL A 8 -11.68 -12.54 8.51
C VAL A 8 -10.40 -11.83 8.13
N PHE A 9 -10.39 -11.14 7.01
CA PHE A 9 -9.29 -10.27 6.58
C PHE A 9 -9.60 -8.83 6.98
N MET A 10 -8.84 -8.29 7.93
CA MET A 10 -8.95 -6.90 8.37
C MET A 10 -7.78 -6.10 7.82
N ALA A 11 -8.05 -5.12 6.97
CA ALA A 11 -7.02 -4.30 6.35
C ALA A 11 -7.43 -2.83 6.31
N PHE A 12 -6.66 -1.99 6.97
CA PHE A 12 -6.86 -0.55 7.02
C PHE A 12 -5.67 0.19 6.41
N GLY A 13 -5.81 1.50 6.23
CA GLY A 13 -4.82 2.34 5.57
C GLY A 13 -5.19 2.71 4.13
N THR A 14 -4.20 3.03 3.33
CA THR A 14 -4.36 3.43 1.93
C THR A 14 -4.59 2.25 0.99
N LYS A 15 -4.82 2.50 -0.30
CA LYS A 15 -4.90 1.44 -1.32
C LYS A 15 -3.68 0.51 -1.29
N GLY A 16 -2.47 1.06 -1.06
CA GLY A 16 -1.23 0.28 -0.97
C GLY A 16 -1.20 -0.71 0.18
N ASP A 17 -1.92 -0.42 1.26
CA ASP A 17 -1.99 -1.27 2.46
C ASP A 17 -3.12 -2.31 2.36
N VAL A 18 -4.23 -1.96 1.69
CA VAL A 18 -5.47 -2.75 1.64
C VAL A 18 -5.50 -3.70 0.45
N TYR A 19 -5.09 -3.25 -0.73
CA TYR A 19 -5.21 -4.03 -1.98
C TYR A 19 -4.39 -5.31 -2.01
N PRO A 20 -3.15 -5.36 -1.49
CA PRO A 20 -2.42 -6.62 -1.37
C PRO A 20 -3.12 -7.63 -0.47
N ILE A 21 -3.77 -7.17 0.62
CA ILE A 21 -4.55 -8.04 1.51
C ILE A 21 -5.82 -8.54 0.82
N ALA A 22 -6.46 -7.69 0.01
CA ALA A 22 -7.60 -8.12 -0.81
C ALA A 22 -7.20 -9.16 -1.86
N ALA A 23 -5.98 -9.06 -2.41
CA ALA A 23 -5.45 -10.06 -3.33
C ALA A 23 -5.31 -11.44 -2.69
N ILE A 24 -4.71 -11.51 -1.48
CA ILE A 24 -4.59 -12.79 -0.77
C ILE A 24 -5.94 -13.30 -0.26
N ALA A 25 -6.87 -12.43 0.13
CA ALA A 25 -8.24 -12.83 0.49
C ALA A 25 -8.97 -13.47 -0.70
N ALA A 26 -8.83 -12.88 -1.90
CA ALA A 26 -9.41 -13.43 -3.13
C ALA A 26 -8.80 -14.78 -3.52
N ALA A 27 -7.48 -14.92 -3.40
CA ALA A 27 -6.79 -16.18 -3.65
C ALA A 27 -7.21 -17.24 -2.61
N PHE A 28 -7.24 -16.89 -1.33
CA PHE A 28 -7.68 -17.77 -0.25
C PHE A 28 -9.12 -18.26 -0.45
N ALA A 29 -10.06 -17.37 -0.76
CA ALA A 29 -11.44 -17.73 -1.00
C ALA A 29 -11.63 -18.66 -2.23
N SER A 30 -10.76 -18.52 -3.23
CA SER A 30 -10.79 -19.36 -4.43
C SER A 30 -10.22 -20.76 -4.18
N ASP A 31 -9.21 -20.87 -3.32
CA ASP A 31 -8.51 -22.13 -2.99
C ASP A 31 -9.17 -22.88 -1.82
N GLN A 32 -9.59 -22.15 -0.80
CA GLN A 32 -10.09 -22.68 0.47
C GLN A 32 -11.63 -22.68 0.55
N GLY A 33 -12.29 -23.40 -0.34
CA GLY A 33 -13.76 -23.44 -0.45
C GLY A 33 -14.51 -23.93 0.79
N GLN A 34 -13.79 -24.51 1.78
CA GLN A 34 -14.33 -24.91 3.09
C GLN A 34 -14.51 -23.72 4.04
N TYR A 35 -13.96 -22.55 3.76
CA TYR A 35 -14.10 -21.37 4.59
C TYR A 35 -15.24 -20.46 4.13
N GLN A 36 -15.83 -19.74 5.09
CA GLN A 36 -16.49 -18.47 4.84
C GLN A 36 -15.42 -17.37 4.94
N VAL A 37 -15.41 -16.41 3.99
CA VAL A 37 -14.41 -15.35 3.96
C VAL A 37 -15.09 -14.00 4.12
N ALA A 38 -14.59 -13.20 5.05
CA ALA A 38 -15.03 -11.83 5.30
C ALA A 38 -13.85 -10.86 5.07
N PHE A 39 -14.14 -9.65 4.57
CA PHE A 39 -13.16 -8.60 4.37
C PHE A 39 -13.64 -7.31 5.04
N VAL A 40 -12.88 -6.80 5.99
CA VAL A 40 -13.18 -5.60 6.78
C VAL A 40 -12.20 -4.50 6.41
N THR A 41 -12.70 -3.35 5.96
CA THR A 41 -11.86 -2.21 5.57
C THR A 41 -12.61 -0.88 5.61
N HIS A 42 -11.92 0.24 5.36
CA HIS A 42 -12.55 1.55 5.28
C HIS A 42 -13.62 1.62 4.18
N SER A 43 -14.78 2.22 4.48
CA SER A 43 -15.85 2.46 3.51
C SER A 43 -15.40 3.27 2.30
N ALA A 44 -14.38 4.11 2.47
CA ALA A 44 -13.77 4.86 1.38
C ALA A 44 -13.22 3.98 0.25
N HIS A 45 -12.86 2.72 0.52
CA HIS A 45 -12.42 1.77 -0.51
C HIS A 45 -13.58 1.16 -1.31
N GLU A 46 -14.82 1.39 -0.90
CA GLU A 46 -16.01 0.99 -1.66
C GLU A 46 -16.22 1.85 -2.92
N VAL A 47 -15.79 3.13 -2.89
CA VAL A 47 -16.25 4.18 -3.84
C VAL A 47 -15.11 4.84 -4.63
N PHE A 48 -13.88 4.35 -4.63
CA PHE A 48 -12.70 5.09 -5.13
C PHE A 48 -12.54 5.24 -6.66
N SER A 49 -13.45 4.86 -7.49
CA SER A 49 -13.64 5.39 -8.86
C SER A 49 -14.97 4.92 -9.43
N ILE A 50 -15.45 5.59 -10.46
CA ILE A 50 -16.74 5.33 -11.14
C ILE A 50 -16.86 3.87 -11.62
N SER A 51 -15.80 3.11 -11.66
CA SER A 51 -15.76 1.77 -12.24
C SER A 51 -15.12 0.66 -11.38
N GLN A 52 -14.48 0.97 -10.24
CA GLN A 52 -13.88 -0.07 -9.39
C GLN A 52 -14.40 -0.01 -7.97
N LYS A 53 -15.35 -0.87 -7.70
CA LYS A 53 -15.82 -1.12 -6.35
C LYS A 53 -15.11 -2.37 -5.86
N LEU A 54 -14.09 -2.22 -5.00
CA LEU A 54 -13.42 -3.36 -4.35
C LEU A 54 -14.43 -4.35 -3.79
N LYS A 55 -15.51 -3.84 -3.20
CA LYS A 55 -16.66 -4.60 -2.73
C LYS A 55 -17.22 -5.54 -3.81
N VAL A 56 -17.52 -5.02 -5.01
CA VAL A 56 -18.10 -5.82 -6.10
C VAL A 56 -17.17 -6.96 -6.51
N HIS A 57 -15.87 -6.69 -6.58
CA HIS A 57 -14.87 -7.71 -6.90
C HIS A 57 -14.75 -8.79 -5.83
N LEU A 58 -14.78 -8.39 -4.55
CA LEU A 58 -14.73 -9.31 -3.41
C LEU A 58 -16.01 -10.16 -3.35
N GLU A 59 -17.19 -9.53 -3.49
CA GLU A 59 -18.49 -10.23 -3.49
C GLU A 59 -18.61 -11.22 -4.65
N ALA A 60 -18.06 -10.89 -5.83
CA ALA A 60 -17.97 -11.82 -6.97
C ALA A 60 -17.14 -13.08 -6.65
N LYS A 61 -16.20 -12.99 -5.70
CA LYS A 61 -15.43 -14.12 -5.16
C LYS A 61 -16.08 -14.75 -3.91
N ARG A 62 -17.33 -14.39 -3.59
CA ARG A 62 -18.09 -14.85 -2.41
C ARG A 62 -17.44 -14.43 -1.09
N ILE A 63 -16.76 -13.29 -1.07
CA ILE A 63 -16.20 -12.67 0.13
C ILE A 63 -17.21 -11.63 0.63
N THR A 64 -17.64 -11.75 1.89
CA THR A 64 -18.54 -10.77 2.50
C THR A 64 -17.77 -9.51 2.85
N TYR A 65 -18.22 -8.37 2.36
CA TYR A 65 -17.57 -7.07 2.58
C TYR A 65 -18.19 -6.32 3.74
N PHE A 66 -17.38 -5.87 4.70
CA PHE A 66 -17.79 -5.08 5.86
C PHE A 66 -17.08 -3.73 5.86
N PRO A 67 -17.80 -2.61 5.61
CA PRO A 67 -17.22 -1.27 5.64
C PRO A 67 -17.10 -0.73 7.07
N VAL A 68 -16.01 -0.02 7.35
CA VAL A 68 -15.79 0.77 8.56
C VAL A 68 -15.75 2.25 8.17
N SER A 69 -16.45 3.10 8.91
CA SER A 69 -16.69 4.50 8.52
C SER A 69 -15.48 5.44 8.65
N SER A 70 -14.42 5.03 9.34
CA SER A 70 -13.19 5.81 9.48
C SER A 70 -12.47 6.07 8.14
N PRO A 71 -11.83 7.23 7.97
CA PRO A 71 -11.09 7.53 6.75
C PRO A 71 -9.75 6.75 6.70
N PRO A 72 -9.26 6.41 5.49
CA PRO A 72 -7.96 5.72 5.33
C PRO A 72 -6.75 6.53 5.79
N VAL A 73 -6.87 7.86 5.78
CA VAL A 73 -5.82 8.81 6.18
C VAL A 73 -6.46 9.91 7.02
N MET A 74 -5.88 10.17 8.18
CA MET A 74 -6.18 11.33 9.01
C MET A 74 -5.05 12.33 8.87
N SER A 75 -5.25 13.39 8.08
CA SER A 75 -4.27 14.46 7.91
C SER A 75 -4.74 15.73 8.63
N TYR A 76 -3.80 16.38 9.33
CA TYR A 76 -4.01 17.73 9.81
C TYR A 76 -3.97 18.67 8.61
N GLN A 77 -5.11 19.27 8.27
CA GLN A 77 -5.15 20.39 7.33
C GLN A 77 -5.10 21.66 8.14
N ASP A 78 -4.09 22.51 7.92
CA ASP A 78 -4.03 23.89 8.44
C ASP A 78 -5.13 24.73 7.73
N THR A 79 -6.38 24.43 8.03
CA THR A 79 -7.50 25.31 7.67
C THR A 79 -7.52 26.45 8.67
N ALA A 80 -7.60 27.67 8.18
CA ALA A 80 -7.66 28.88 9.01
C ALA A 80 -8.78 28.73 10.07
N GLY A 81 -8.40 28.41 11.33
CA GLY A 81 -9.35 28.24 12.45
C GLY A 81 -9.32 26.90 13.17
N SER A 82 -8.68 25.83 12.68
CA SER A 82 -8.56 24.57 13.43
C SER A 82 -7.34 24.61 14.34
N SER A 83 -7.56 24.51 15.65
CA SER A 83 -6.47 24.34 16.61
C SER A 83 -5.96 22.88 16.62
N LYS A 84 -4.68 22.65 16.96
CA LYS A 84 -4.13 21.28 17.16
C LYS A 84 -4.94 20.47 18.18
N VAL A 85 -5.53 21.13 19.16
CA VAL A 85 -6.40 20.52 20.19
C VAL A 85 -7.70 20.02 19.57
N SER A 86 -8.35 20.80 18.69
CA SER A 86 -9.56 20.40 17.98
C SER A 86 -9.31 19.17 17.09
N PHE A 87 -8.19 19.14 16.38
CA PHE A 87 -7.79 17.98 15.57
C PHE A 87 -7.56 16.71 16.41
N SER A 88 -6.91 16.86 17.59
CA SER A 88 -6.67 15.74 18.49
C SER A 88 -7.97 15.15 19.03
N LEU A 89 -8.94 15.99 19.41
CA LEU A 89 -10.27 15.54 19.86
C LEU A 89 -11.02 14.80 18.76
N GLN A 90 -11.05 15.37 17.55
CA GLN A 90 -11.69 14.74 16.39
C GLN A 90 -11.05 13.38 16.05
N LYS A 91 -9.71 13.29 16.12
CA LYS A 91 -9.00 12.05 15.91
C LYS A 91 -9.42 10.97 16.92
N ASN A 92 -9.53 11.34 18.20
CA ASN A 92 -9.97 10.41 19.24
C ASN A 92 -11.40 9.91 19.02
N GLU A 93 -12.33 10.79 18.63
CA GLU A 93 -13.72 10.41 18.32
C GLU A 93 -13.77 9.42 17.15
N ILE A 94 -13.01 9.69 16.08
CA ILE A 94 -12.91 8.79 14.93
C ILE A 94 -12.36 7.42 15.35
N MET A 95 -11.32 7.38 16.19
CA MET A 95 -10.71 6.14 16.66
C MET A 95 -11.66 5.33 17.57
N ILE A 96 -12.39 5.98 18.46
CA ILE A 96 -13.40 5.32 19.30
C ILE A 96 -14.46 4.67 18.41
N LYS A 97 -15.02 5.43 17.47
CA LYS A 97 -16.03 4.93 16.55
C LYS A 97 -15.50 3.79 15.68
N HIS A 98 -14.29 3.91 15.15
CA HIS A 98 -13.60 2.87 14.38
C HIS A 98 -13.54 1.56 15.15
N ARG A 99 -13.07 1.60 16.40
CA ARG A 99 -12.95 0.43 17.28
C ARG A 99 -14.32 -0.19 17.60
N GLN A 100 -15.34 0.64 17.87
CA GLN A 100 -16.71 0.16 18.09
C GLN A 100 -17.29 -0.57 16.88
N GLU A 101 -17.08 -0.03 15.66
CA GLU A 101 -17.50 -0.68 14.42
C GLU A 101 -16.76 -2.02 14.20
N CYS A 102 -15.46 -2.07 14.48
CA CYS A 102 -14.69 -3.32 14.39
C CYS A 102 -15.18 -4.38 15.37
N VAL A 103 -15.49 -4.01 16.62
CA VAL A 103 -16.08 -4.91 17.62
C VAL A 103 -17.44 -5.44 17.13
N SER A 104 -18.34 -4.54 16.73
CA SER A 104 -19.68 -4.92 16.28
C SER A 104 -19.66 -5.87 15.07
N ILE A 105 -18.73 -5.65 14.11
CA ILE A 105 -18.54 -6.56 12.98
C ILE A 105 -18.06 -7.93 13.45
N ALA A 106 -17.07 -7.96 14.35
CA ALA A 106 -16.52 -9.22 14.87
C ALA A 106 -17.57 -10.00 15.70
N GLU A 107 -18.35 -9.30 16.51
CA GLU A 107 -19.51 -9.88 17.23
C GLU A 107 -20.55 -10.46 16.27
N GLY A 108 -20.87 -9.76 15.19
CA GLY A 108 -21.79 -10.26 14.17
C GLY A 108 -21.27 -11.51 13.44
N ILE A 109 -19.94 -11.69 13.36
CA ILE A 109 -19.30 -12.84 12.71
C ILE A 109 -19.13 -14.02 13.69
N PHE A 110 -18.67 -13.76 14.92
CA PHE A 110 -18.25 -14.80 15.88
C PHE A 110 -19.14 -14.90 17.13
N GLY A 111 -19.98 -13.86 17.42
CA GLY A 111 -20.50 -13.56 18.76
C GLY A 111 -21.41 -14.60 19.43
N GLU A 112 -22.23 -15.36 18.71
CA GLU A 112 -23.21 -16.26 19.31
C GLU A 112 -22.89 -17.75 19.15
N ASP A 113 -22.03 -18.09 18.22
CA ASP A 113 -21.64 -19.47 17.96
C ASP A 113 -20.29 -19.76 18.62
N PRO A 114 -20.08 -20.95 19.18
CA PRO A 114 -18.76 -21.36 19.65
C PRO A 114 -17.76 -21.23 18.49
N HIS A 115 -16.53 -20.80 18.79
CA HIS A 115 -15.47 -20.76 17.79
C HIS A 115 -15.32 -22.13 17.13
N MET A 116 -15.17 -22.14 15.82
CA MET A 116 -14.92 -23.36 15.07
C MET A 116 -13.42 -23.56 14.91
N ASP A 117 -12.98 -24.81 14.98
CA ASP A 117 -11.58 -25.12 14.65
C ASP A 117 -11.30 -24.67 13.21
N GLY A 118 -10.29 -23.80 13.08
CA GLY A 118 -9.94 -23.16 11.81
C GLY A 118 -10.37 -21.69 11.70
N ASP A 119 -11.22 -21.17 12.59
CA ASP A 119 -11.51 -19.73 12.62
C ASP A 119 -10.22 -18.89 12.77
N LEU A 120 -10.10 -17.82 11.99
CA LEU A 120 -8.91 -16.96 12.04
C LEU A 120 -9.19 -15.51 11.62
N ILE A 121 -8.38 -14.60 12.14
CA ILE A 121 -8.34 -13.20 11.72
C ILE A 121 -6.96 -12.92 11.10
N ILE A 122 -6.94 -12.40 9.88
CA ILE A 122 -5.74 -11.94 9.19
C ILE A 122 -5.73 -10.43 9.22
N ILE A 123 -4.66 -9.83 9.72
CA ILE A 123 -4.52 -8.38 9.88
C ILE A 123 -3.34 -7.83 9.08
N ASN A 124 -3.46 -6.57 8.62
CA ASN A 124 -2.27 -5.78 8.29
C ASN A 124 -1.85 -4.90 9.49
N PHE A 125 -0.72 -4.19 9.42
CA PHE A 125 -0.23 -3.38 10.54
C PHE A 125 -1.08 -2.15 10.88
N PHE A 126 -2.05 -1.80 10.05
CA PHE A 126 -3.02 -0.75 10.33
C PHE A 126 -4.33 -1.29 10.93
N ALA A 127 -4.42 -2.60 11.16
CA ALA A 127 -5.59 -3.29 11.72
C ALA A 127 -5.25 -4.03 13.03
N LEU A 128 -4.46 -3.41 13.91
CA LEU A 128 -4.04 -4.01 15.18
C LEU A 128 -5.21 -4.28 16.14
N GLU A 129 -6.37 -3.65 15.92
CA GLU A 129 -7.65 -4.01 16.57
C GLU A 129 -7.92 -5.49 16.44
N GLY A 130 -7.66 -6.06 15.26
CA GLY A 130 -7.88 -7.48 14.98
C GLY A 130 -7.06 -8.43 15.85
N TRP A 131 -5.91 -8.00 16.38
CA TRP A 131 -5.17 -8.79 17.38
C TRP A 131 -5.99 -8.94 18.67
N SER A 132 -6.49 -7.83 19.22
CA SER A 132 -7.28 -7.86 20.46
C SER A 132 -8.63 -8.57 20.26
N LEU A 133 -9.23 -8.43 19.08
CA LEU A 133 -10.45 -9.15 18.72
C LEU A 133 -10.19 -10.66 18.59
N ALA A 134 -9.06 -11.07 18.03
CA ALA A 134 -8.68 -12.48 17.97
C ALA A 134 -8.51 -13.09 19.37
N GLU A 135 -7.94 -12.32 20.32
CA GLU A 135 -7.86 -12.72 21.74
C GLU A 135 -9.27 -12.82 22.37
N LEU A 136 -10.15 -11.82 22.12
CA LEU A 136 -11.50 -11.78 22.65
C LEU A 136 -12.34 -12.99 22.22
N PHE A 137 -12.30 -13.33 20.93
CA PHE A 137 -13.05 -14.44 20.35
C PHE A 137 -12.30 -15.78 20.34
N GLN A 138 -11.10 -15.83 20.92
CA GLN A 138 -10.23 -17.01 21.01
C GLN A 138 -9.95 -17.68 19.66
N VAL A 139 -9.79 -16.89 18.61
CA VAL A 139 -9.46 -17.31 17.26
C VAL A 139 -7.99 -17.03 16.94
N ARG A 140 -7.43 -17.72 15.94
CA ARG A 140 -6.04 -17.51 15.53
C ARG A 140 -5.87 -16.15 14.86
N CYS A 141 -4.72 -15.49 15.12
CA CYS A 141 -4.32 -14.28 14.42
C CYS A 141 -3.15 -14.56 13.46
N VAL A 142 -3.24 -14.04 12.24
CA VAL A 142 -2.16 -14.04 11.23
C VAL A 142 -1.88 -12.60 10.84
N VAL A 143 -0.61 -12.24 10.77
CA VAL A 143 -0.20 -10.89 10.35
C VAL A 143 0.28 -10.95 8.91
N ALA A 144 -0.23 -10.08 8.06
CA ALA A 144 0.13 -9.99 6.64
C ALA A 144 0.57 -8.57 6.29
N ALA A 145 1.82 -8.41 5.84
CA ALA A 145 2.40 -7.12 5.49
C ALA A 145 2.92 -7.14 4.04
N PRO A 146 2.42 -6.24 3.18
CA PRO A 146 2.95 -6.10 1.82
C PRO A 146 4.31 -5.39 1.76
N TYR A 147 4.86 -4.97 2.90
CA TYR A 147 6.10 -4.21 3.03
C TYR A 147 6.91 -4.68 4.23
N VAL A 148 8.21 -4.41 4.21
CA VAL A 148 9.06 -4.63 5.38
C VAL A 148 8.56 -3.70 6.49
N VAL A 149 8.32 -4.28 7.66
CA VAL A 149 7.82 -3.51 8.80
C VAL A 149 8.92 -2.63 9.34
N PRO A 150 8.81 -1.32 9.27
CA PRO A 150 9.73 -0.41 9.93
C PRO A 150 9.36 -0.22 11.41
N TYR A 151 8.59 -1.13 11.98
CA TYR A 151 7.99 -1.00 13.29
C TYR A 151 8.72 -1.77 14.38
N SER A 152 9.99 -2.12 14.15
CA SER A 152 10.82 -2.56 15.27
C SER A 152 10.77 -1.53 16.38
N ALA A 153 10.68 -2.01 17.61
CA ALA A 153 10.55 -1.15 18.78
C ALA A 153 11.66 -0.10 18.84
N PRO A 154 11.37 1.14 19.27
CA PRO A 154 12.39 2.14 19.54
C PRO A 154 13.47 1.58 20.49
N SER A 155 14.71 1.96 20.30
CA SER A 155 15.85 1.47 21.09
C SER A 155 15.70 1.70 22.62
N SER A 156 14.86 2.65 23.03
CA SER A 156 14.54 2.92 24.44
C SER A 156 13.43 2.01 24.98
N PHE A 157 12.65 1.36 24.12
CA PHE A 157 11.45 0.61 24.51
C PHE A 157 11.78 -0.57 25.43
N GLU A 158 12.76 -1.39 25.09
CA GLU A 158 13.14 -2.55 25.89
C GLU A 158 13.51 -2.17 27.32
N ARG A 159 14.36 -1.15 27.47
CA ARG A 159 14.77 -0.66 28.81
C ARG A 159 13.60 -0.16 29.62
N GLN A 160 12.68 0.57 29.00
CA GLN A 160 11.49 1.08 29.66
C GLN A 160 10.56 -0.05 30.04
N PHE A 161 10.30 -0.98 29.13
CA PHE A 161 9.46 -2.15 29.33
C PHE A 161 9.99 -3.03 30.49
N GLN A 162 11.29 -3.34 30.50
CA GLN A 162 11.92 -4.11 31.56
C GLN A 162 11.82 -3.42 32.94
N LYS A 163 11.92 -2.09 32.97
CA LYS A 163 11.80 -1.31 34.20
C LYS A 163 10.37 -1.28 34.75
N GLU A 164 9.39 -1.11 33.87
CA GLU A 164 7.97 -0.95 34.25
C GLU A 164 7.25 -2.29 34.43
N LEU A 165 7.64 -3.30 33.68
CA LEU A 165 6.98 -4.61 33.60
C LEU A 165 7.99 -5.76 33.73
N PRO A 166 8.80 -5.84 34.80
CA PRO A 166 9.88 -6.80 34.91
C PRO A 166 9.42 -8.26 34.80
N LEU A 167 8.33 -8.63 35.44
CA LEU A 167 7.82 -10.01 35.39
C LEU A 167 7.28 -10.39 34.01
N LEU A 168 6.66 -9.44 33.30
CA LEU A 168 6.19 -9.67 31.95
C LEU A 168 7.36 -9.76 30.97
N TYR A 169 8.42 -8.96 31.20
CA TYR A 169 9.65 -9.05 30.43
C TYR A 169 10.30 -10.42 30.56
N GLU A 170 10.49 -10.93 31.77
CA GLU A 170 11.01 -12.29 32.04
C GLU A 170 10.12 -13.36 31.40
N TYR A 171 8.79 -13.24 31.56
CA TYR A 171 7.84 -14.14 30.94
C TYR A 171 8.00 -14.23 29.41
N LEU A 172 8.22 -13.11 28.73
CA LEU A 172 8.39 -13.05 27.28
C LEU A 172 9.78 -13.51 26.84
N GLN A 173 10.82 -13.24 27.65
CA GLN A 173 12.19 -13.72 27.39
C GLN A 173 12.29 -15.25 27.50
N ASP A 174 11.61 -15.85 28.47
CA ASP A 174 11.61 -17.28 28.72
C ASP A 174 10.60 -18.05 27.85
N ALA A 175 10.08 -17.42 26.78
CA ALA A 175 9.07 -18.07 25.94
C ALA A 175 9.65 -19.28 25.21
N PRO A 176 8.96 -20.44 25.26
CA PRO A 176 9.35 -21.59 24.47
C PRO A 176 9.25 -21.33 22.98
N THR A 177 10.03 -22.01 22.17
CA THR A 177 9.97 -21.94 20.71
C THR A 177 8.53 -22.15 20.19
N GLY A 178 8.08 -21.27 19.31
CA GLY A 178 6.74 -21.32 18.72
C GLY A 178 5.63 -20.66 19.56
N LYS A 179 5.97 -20.13 20.74
CA LYS A 179 5.08 -19.29 21.54
C LYS A 179 5.45 -17.81 21.36
N VAL A 180 4.50 -16.91 21.65
CA VAL A 180 4.80 -15.49 21.66
C VAL A 180 5.90 -15.20 22.68
N GLY A 181 6.96 -14.56 22.21
CA GLY A 181 8.11 -14.20 23.00
C GLY A 181 8.53 -12.75 22.79
N TRP A 182 9.66 -12.40 23.44
CA TRP A 182 10.19 -11.04 23.37
C TRP A 182 10.54 -10.60 21.94
N GLU A 183 10.99 -11.53 21.09
CA GLU A 183 11.28 -11.27 19.67
C GLU A 183 10.03 -10.78 18.92
N ASP A 184 8.86 -11.38 19.16
CA ASP A 184 7.62 -10.95 18.56
C ASP A 184 7.24 -9.54 19.02
N VAL A 185 7.47 -9.26 20.32
CA VAL A 185 7.16 -7.95 20.91
C VAL A 185 8.01 -6.84 20.30
N ILE A 186 9.32 -6.97 20.27
CA ILE A 186 10.21 -5.92 19.74
C ILE A 186 10.08 -5.78 18.22
N TYR A 187 9.71 -6.86 17.54
CA TYR A 187 9.67 -6.89 16.09
C TYR A 187 8.40 -6.21 15.52
N TRP A 188 7.23 -6.45 16.16
CA TRP A 188 5.98 -5.91 15.63
C TRP A 188 4.88 -5.64 16.68
N MET A 189 4.86 -6.35 17.82
CA MET A 189 3.75 -6.25 18.78
C MET A 189 3.87 -5.10 19.78
N TRP A 190 5.01 -4.42 19.84
CA TRP A 190 5.26 -3.35 20.83
C TRP A 190 4.18 -2.27 20.90
N PRO A 191 3.48 -1.88 19.81
CA PRO A 191 2.39 -0.91 19.90
C PRO A 191 1.23 -1.36 20.77
N LEU A 192 0.98 -2.70 20.89
CA LEU A 192 -0.09 -3.25 21.73
C LEU A 192 0.15 -3.05 23.22
N PHE A 193 1.36 -2.66 23.63
CA PHE A 193 1.74 -2.39 25.02
C PHE A 193 1.73 -0.89 25.34
N THR A 194 0.98 -0.09 24.59
CA THR A 194 0.79 1.34 24.88
C THR A 194 -0.49 1.57 25.68
N GLU A 195 -0.56 2.70 26.40
CA GLU A 195 -1.73 3.08 27.19
C GLU A 195 -3.00 3.21 26.35
N ASP A 196 -2.88 3.72 25.13
CA ASP A 196 -4.01 3.89 24.22
C ASP A 196 -4.69 2.56 23.90
N TRP A 197 -3.93 1.51 23.64
CA TRP A 197 -4.48 0.16 23.45
C TRP A 197 -4.99 -0.46 24.75
N GLY A 198 -4.28 -0.24 25.85
CA GLY A 198 -4.63 -0.80 27.15
C GLY A 198 -5.99 -0.32 27.66
N LEU A 199 -6.30 0.95 27.52
CA LEU A 199 -7.60 1.50 27.91
C LEU A 199 -8.74 0.88 27.10
N TRP A 200 -8.61 0.76 25.80
CA TRP A 200 -9.61 0.11 24.96
C TRP A 200 -9.79 -1.38 25.32
N ARG A 201 -8.70 -2.10 25.53
CA ARG A 201 -8.75 -3.51 25.95
C ARG A 201 -9.49 -3.72 27.25
N SER A 202 -9.20 -2.88 28.26
CA SER A 202 -9.77 -3.05 29.59
C SER A 202 -11.21 -2.54 29.72
N HIS A 203 -11.54 -1.41 29.11
CA HIS A 203 -12.85 -0.77 29.25
C HIS A 203 -13.88 -1.34 28.29
N ASP A 204 -13.53 -1.53 27.01
CA ASP A 204 -14.49 -1.93 26.01
C ASP A 204 -14.50 -3.44 25.76
N LEU A 205 -13.34 -4.11 25.83
CA LEU A 205 -13.23 -5.54 25.55
C LEU A 205 -13.21 -6.42 26.81
N HIS A 206 -13.08 -5.82 28.00
CA HIS A 206 -12.93 -6.53 29.28
C HIS A 206 -11.75 -7.54 29.29
N LEU A 207 -10.73 -7.26 28.47
CA LEU A 207 -9.46 -7.97 28.44
C LEU A 207 -8.48 -7.33 29.42
N SER A 208 -7.35 -8.01 29.68
CA SER A 208 -6.24 -7.41 30.43
C SER A 208 -5.76 -6.13 29.74
N PHE A 209 -5.33 -5.14 30.55
CA PHE A 209 -4.77 -3.88 30.07
C PHE A 209 -3.60 -4.11 29.09
N LEU A 210 -2.72 -5.04 29.44
CA LEU A 210 -1.60 -5.48 28.58
C LEU A 210 -1.84 -6.90 28.10
N PRO A 211 -1.46 -7.24 26.87
CA PRO A 211 -1.47 -8.62 26.40
C PRO A 211 -0.71 -9.57 27.36
N PHE A 212 -1.12 -10.81 27.44
CA PHE A 212 -0.47 -11.88 28.23
C PHE A 212 -0.49 -11.70 29.74
N THR A 213 -1.29 -10.78 30.26
CA THR A 213 -1.47 -10.59 31.69
C THR A 213 -2.88 -10.96 32.14
N ASP A 214 -3.02 -11.33 33.39
CA ASP A 214 -4.31 -11.59 33.99
C ASP A 214 -5.06 -10.25 34.24
N PRO A 215 -6.35 -10.11 33.88
CA PRO A 215 -7.07 -8.85 34.00
C PRO A 215 -7.30 -8.40 35.44
N VAL A 216 -7.23 -9.31 36.42
CA VAL A 216 -7.47 -9.02 37.84
C VAL A 216 -6.17 -8.71 38.57
N THR A 217 -5.14 -9.52 38.36
CA THR A 217 -3.87 -9.43 39.10
C THR A 217 -2.80 -8.63 38.37
N GLY A 218 -2.92 -8.43 37.05
CA GLY A 218 -1.89 -7.80 36.21
C GLY A 218 -0.63 -8.67 36.02
N LEU A 219 -0.61 -9.89 36.55
CA LEU A 219 0.54 -10.80 36.47
C LEU A 219 0.54 -11.55 35.14
N PRO A 220 1.71 -11.97 34.63
CA PRO A 220 1.80 -12.81 33.43
C PRO A 220 0.98 -14.10 33.55
N ARG A 221 0.30 -14.50 32.47
CA ARG A 221 -0.47 -15.75 32.38
C ARG A 221 0.45 -16.93 32.01
N TRP A 222 1.20 -17.44 32.97
CA TRP A 222 2.22 -18.47 32.75
C TRP A 222 1.74 -19.74 32.05
N HIS A 223 0.47 -20.07 32.17
CA HIS A 223 -0.11 -21.31 31.64
C HIS A 223 -0.78 -21.16 30.26
N GLU A 224 -1.07 -19.96 29.83
CA GLU A 224 -1.87 -19.66 28.62
C GLU A 224 -1.07 -18.89 27.56
N ARG A 225 0.17 -19.29 27.30
CA ARG A 225 0.96 -18.64 26.24
C ARG A 225 0.39 -18.93 24.86
N PRO A 226 -0.09 -17.93 24.10
CA PRO A 226 -0.56 -18.15 22.75
C PRO A 226 0.59 -18.58 21.83
N LEU A 227 0.24 -19.21 20.72
CA LEU A 227 1.21 -19.48 19.67
C LEU A 227 1.67 -18.15 19.07
N SER A 228 2.97 -18.05 18.76
CA SER A 228 3.50 -16.93 17.98
C SER A 228 2.73 -16.84 16.66
N PRO A 229 2.20 -15.66 16.29
CA PRO A 229 1.46 -15.52 15.05
C PRO A 229 2.35 -15.77 13.85
N LEU A 230 1.75 -16.27 12.78
CA LEU A 230 2.40 -16.32 11.48
C LEU A 230 2.46 -14.90 10.93
N LEU A 231 3.65 -14.44 10.58
CA LEU A 231 3.88 -13.17 9.91
C LEU A 231 4.23 -13.43 8.44
N LEU A 232 3.34 -13.03 7.56
CA LEU A 232 3.48 -13.17 6.11
C LEU A 232 3.95 -11.86 5.52
N TYR A 233 5.05 -11.89 4.77
CA TYR A 233 5.54 -10.76 4.00
C TYR A 233 5.24 -10.90 2.52
N GLY A 234 4.61 -9.88 1.94
CA GLY A 234 4.30 -9.76 0.51
C GLY A 234 5.46 -9.19 -0.29
N PHE A 235 6.65 -9.76 -0.16
CA PHE A 235 7.81 -9.43 -0.99
C PHE A 235 8.69 -10.67 -1.23
N SER A 236 9.58 -10.55 -2.21
CA SER A 236 10.49 -11.63 -2.64
C SER A 236 11.79 -11.65 -1.85
N LYS A 237 12.31 -12.84 -1.58
CA LYS A 237 13.66 -13.06 -1.02
C LYS A 237 14.77 -12.55 -1.95
N GLU A 238 14.51 -12.49 -3.25
CA GLU A 238 15.45 -11.93 -4.23
C GLU A 238 15.66 -10.41 -4.06
N VAL A 239 14.70 -9.75 -3.40
CA VAL A 239 14.70 -8.30 -3.21
C VAL A 239 15.06 -7.91 -1.77
N VAL A 240 14.53 -8.63 -0.80
CA VAL A 240 14.75 -8.36 0.63
C VAL A 240 15.45 -9.54 1.25
N GLU A 241 16.61 -9.30 1.84
CA GLU A 241 17.32 -10.31 2.63
C GLU A 241 16.49 -10.68 3.85
N CYS A 242 16.41 -12.00 4.13
CA CYS A 242 15.72 -12.53 5.30
C CYS A 242 16.80 -13.04 6.27
N PRO A 243 17.24 -12.21 7.22
CA PRO A 243 18.33 -12.60 8.12
C PRO A 243 17.86 -13.69 9.10
N ASP A 244 18.81 -14.52 9.53
CA ASP A 244 18.55 -15.66 10.43
C ASP A 244 18.01 -15.25 11.82
N TYR A 245 18.15 -13.97 12.20
CA TYR A 245 17.62 -13.47 13.47
C TYR A 245 16.11 -13.14 13.42
N TRP A 246 15.47 -13.25 12.25
CA TRP A 246 14.03 -13.10 12.19
C TRP A 246 13.34 -14.26 12.91
N PRO A 247 12.20 -14.01 13.58
CA PRO A 247 11.43 -15.06 14.22
C PRO A 247 11.10 -16.20 13.25
N SER A 248 11.13 -17.43 13.73
CA SER A 248 10.94 -18.63 12.90
C SER A 248 9.61 -18.70 12.16
N ARG A 249 8.62 -17.91 12.58
CA ARG A 249 7.29 -17.83 11.96
C ARG A 249 7.13 -16.67 10.97
N VAL A 250 8.22 -16.02 10.59
CA VAL A 250 8.22 -15.03 9.51
C VAL A 250 8.39 -15.74 8.17
N GLN A 251 7.45 -15.53 7.26
CA GLN A 251 7.45 -16.15 5.93
C GLN A 251 7.40 -15.06 4.86
N THR A 252 8.27 -15.15 3.87
CA THR A 252 8.21 -14.31 2.67
C THR A 252 7.49 -15.07 1.57
N CYS A 253 6.47 -14.44 0.99
CA CYS A 253 5.50 -15.09 0.11
C CYS A 253 5.52 -14.55 -1.33
N GLY A 254 6.55 -13.78 -1.71
CA GLY A 254 6.53 -13.05 -2.97
C GLY A 254 5.59 -11.84 -2.94
N PHE A 255 5.59 -11.06 -4.00
CA PHE A 255 4.74 -9.86 -4.08
C PHE A 255 3.27 -10.20 -4.32
N TRP A 256 2.37 -9.50 -3.65
CA TRP A 256 0.93 -9.69 -3.78
C TRP A 256 0.33 -8.63 -4.71
N PHE A 257 -0.20 -9.07 -5.83
CA PHE A 257 -0.87 -8.20 -6.79
C PHE A 257 -2.35 -8.54 -6.88
N LEU A 258 -3.18 -7.51 -7.00
CA LEU A 258 -4.59 -7.69 -7.35
C LEU A 258 -4.70 -8.47 -8.67
N PRO A 259 -5.75 -9.27 -8.85
CA PRO A 259 -6.10 -9.80 -10.16
C PRO A 259 -6.08 -8.71 -11.23
N PHE A 260 -5.58 -9.02 -12.41
CA PHE A 260 -5.34 -8.03 -13.47
C PHE A 260 -6.61 -7.26 -13.83
N GLU A 261 -7.73 -7.95 -13.89
CA GLU A 261 -9.04 -7.37 -14.19
C GLU A 261 -9.55 -6.38 -13.12
N TRP A 262 -9.04 -6.48 -11.89
CA TRP A 262 -9.39 -5.57 -10.80
C TRP A 262 -8.60 -4.26 -10.81
N GLN A 263 -7.57 -4.16 -11.65
CA GLN A 263 -6.66 -3.02 -11.66
C GLN A 263 -7.09 -1.91 -12.62
N PHE A 264 -8.16 -2.10 -13.41
CA PHE A 264 -8.67 -1.06 -14.30
C PHE A 264 -9.68 -0.16 -13.61
N SER A 265 -9.56 1.16 -13.79
CA SER A 265 -10.61 2.11 -13.39
C SER A 265 -11.82 2.09 -14.32
N CYS A 266 -11.67 1.52 -15.51
CA CYS A 266 -12.65 1.46 -16.57
C CYS A 266 -13.31 0.07 -16.64
N SER A 267 -14.63 -0.01 -16.45
CA SER A 267 -15.38 -1.25 -16.54
C SER A 267 -15.24 -1.92 -17.91
N SER A 268 -15.25 -1.16 -18.99
CA SER A 268 -15.08 -1.69 -20.34
C SER A 268 -13.73 -2.39 -20.55
N CYS A 269 -12.63 -1.86 -19.97
CA CYS A 269 -11.34 -2.53 -20.01
C CYS A 269 -11.30 -3.77 -19.12
N ALA A 270 -11.94 -3.72 -17.97
CA ALA A 270 -12.05 -4.88 -17.08
C ALA A 270 -12.83 -6.02 -17.76
N ASP A 271 -13.95 -5.72 -18.42
CA ASP A 271 -14.76 -6.69 -19.15
C ASP A 271 -14.01 -7.31 -20.34
N ILE A 272 -13.32 -6.48 -21.14
CA ILE A 272 -12.48 -6.94 -22.26
C ILE A 272 -11.38 -7.88 -21.73
N SER A 273 -10.73 -7.51 -20.64
CA SER A 273 -9.69 -8.31 -20.00
C SER A 273 -10.23 -9.65 -19.49
N ALA A 274 -11.38 -9.66 -18.81
CA ALA A 274 -12.00 -10.86 -18.29
C ALA A 274 -12.42 -11.84 -19.42
N GLN A 275 -13.01 -11.33 -20.51
CA GLN A 275 -13.40 -12.15 -21.67
C GLN A 275 -12.19 -12.79 -22.37
N ARG A 276 -11.05 -12.10 -22.42
CA ARG A 276 -9.81 -12.60 -23.03
C ARG A 276 -9.12 -13.66 -22.19
N PHE A 277 -9.09 -13.46 -20.89
CA PHE A 277 -8.55 -14.46 -19.96
C PHE A 277 -9.28 -15.80 -20.11
N SER A 278 -10.62 -15.74 -20.31
CA SER A 278 -11.44 -16.92 -20.56
C SER A 278 -11.14 -17.58 -21.92
N ARG A 279 -10.68 -16.82 -22.91
CA ARG A 279 -10.46 -17.31 -24.31
C ARG A 279 -8.99 -17.59 -24.66
N LYS A 280 -8.03 -17.43 -23.69
CA LYS A 280 -6.57 -17.57 -23.94
C LYS A 280 -6.04 -16.76 -25.14
N LEU A 281 -6.64 -15.60 -25.44
CA LEU A 281 -6.20 -14.71 -26.50
C LEU A 281 -5.07 -13.80 -26.03
N ASN A 282 -4.08 -13.53 -26.90
CA ASN A 282 -2.92 -12.71 -26.57
C ASN A 282 -3.32 -11.31 -26.07
N ALA A 283 -2.75 -10.91 -24.93
CA ALA A 283 -3.13 -9.72 -24.15
C ALA A 283 -2.70 -8.37 -24.76
N GLU A 284 -2.11 -8.34 -25.95
CA GLU A 284 -1.40 -7.16 -26.45
C GLU A 284 -2.27 -6.08 -27.11
N GLU A 285 -3.52 -6.32 -27.48
CA GLU A 285 -4.05 -5.45 -28.54
C GLU A 285 -5.20 -4.50 -28.20
N GLU A 286 -6.03 -4.62 -27.17
CA GLU A 286 -7.15 -3.68 -27.09
C GLU A 286 -7.49 -3.19 -25.68
N MET A 287 -7.12 -1.96 -25.41
CA MET A 287 -7.81 -1.12 -24.44
C MET A 287 -9.08 -0.55 -25.05
N CYS A 288 -10.08 -0.24 -24.22
CA CYS A 288 -11.33 0.39 -24.68
C CYS A 288 -11.08 1.78 -25.27
N SER A 289 -12.09 2.33 -25.91
CA SER A 289 -12.06 3.67 -26.53
C SER A 289 -11.61 4.80 -25.56
N ILE A 290 -11.87 4.66 -24.26
CA ILE A 290 -11.48 5.64 -23.25
C ILE A 290 -9.95 5.75 -23.10
N HIS A 291 -9.21 4.65 -23.35
CA HIS A 291 -7.75 4.63 -23.24
C HIS A 291 -7.02 4.79 -24.59
N VAL A 292 -7.75 5.07 -25.67
CA VAL A 292 -7.14 5.27 -27.01
C VAL A 292 -6.10 6.38 -26.98
N ASN A 293 -6.36 7.49 -26.25
CA ASN A 293 -5.43 8.61 -26.17
C ASN A 293 -4.11 8.19 -25.47
N LEU A 294 -4.17 7.37 -24.41
CA LEU A 294 -2.97 6.82 -23.77
C LEU A 294 -2.20 5.91 -24.73
N LYS A 295 -2.89 5.03 -25.47
CA LYS A 295 -2.28 4.15 -26.49
C LYS A 295 -1.64 4.97 -27.61
N THR A 296 -2.35 6.01 -28.10
CA THR A 296 -1.83 6.93 -29.10
C THR A 296 -0.58 7.65 -28.60
N PHE A 297 -0.60 8.14 -27.37
CA PHE A 297 0.58 8.76 -26.76
C PHE A 297 1.76 7.77 -26.66
N LEU A 298 1.54 6.55 -26.21
CA LEU A 298 2.59 5.52 -26.12
C LEU A 298 3.23 5.26 -27.48
N ASN A 299 2.44 5.18 -28.56
CA ASN A 299 2.86 4.85 -29.91
C ASN A 299 3.36 6.06 -30.72
N ALA A 300 3.19 7.29 -30.24
CA ALA A 300 3.53 8.51 -30.98
C ALA A 300 5.05 8.72 -31.16
N SER A 301 5.89 7.95 -30.48
CA SER A 301 7.35 8.06 -30.56
C SER A 301 8.01 6.73 -30.24
N PRO A 302 9.15 6.41 -30.87
CA PRO A 302 9.95 5.23 -30.52
C PRO A 302 10.59 5.34 -29.14
N ASN A 303 10.70 6.57 -28.60
CA ASN A 303 11.22 6.79 -27.24
C ASN A 303 10.12 6.49 -26.22
N GLN A 304 10.33 5.46 -25.43
CA GLN A 304 9.41 5.09 -24.34
C GLN A 304 9.29 6.25 -23.34
N PRO A 305 8.08 6.58 -22.87
CA PRO A 305 7.87 7.61 -21.86
C PRO A 305 8.34 7.16 -20.48
N ILE A 306 8.52 8.12 -19.59
CA ILE A 306 8.77 7.90 -18.17
C ILE A 306 7.42 8.03 -17.45
N PHE A 307 7.06 7.00 -16.71
CA PHE A 307 5.87 7.03 -15.85
C PHE A 307 6.16 7.84 -14.58
N MET A 308 5.20 8.62 -14.13
CA MET A 308 5.24 9.33 -12.85
C MET A 308 3.90 9.22 -12.13
N SER A 309 3.94 8.85 -10.85
CA SER A 309 2.78 8.88 -9.98
C SER A 309 3.17 9.23 -8.55
N LEU A 310 2.38 10.11 -7.94
CA LEU A 310 2.48 10.45 -6.52
C LEU A 310 1.54 9.60 -5.65
N SER A 311 0.63 8.83 -6.29
CA SER A 311 -0.34 7.97 -5.57
C SER A 311 -1.05 8.74 -4.44
N SER A 312 -1.11 8.18 -3.22
CA SER A 312 -1.74 8.80 -2.05
C SER A 312 -0.98 9.99 -1.45
N ILE A 313 0.25 10.28 -1.90
CA ILE A 313 1.08 11.36 -1.33
C ILE A 313 0.41 12.74 -1.47
N GLY A 314 -0.32 12.97 -2.58
CA GLY A 314 -1.12 14.18 -2.74
C GLY A 314 -2.20 14.30 -1.65
N SER A 315 -3.03 13.27 -1.50
CA SER A 315 -4.12 13.24 -0.52
C SER A 315 -3.63 13.25 0.94
N MET A 316 -2.40 12.80 1.20
CA MET A 316 -1.74 12.91 2.50
C MET A 316 -1.23 14.32 2.82
N GLY A 317 -1.36 15.30 1.89
CA GLY A 317 -0.98 16.69 2.10
C GLY A 317 0.50 17.02 1.81
N TYR A 318 1.25 16.10 1.21
CA TYR A 318 2.66 16.36 0.85
C TYR A 318 2.82 17.20 -0.43
N LEU A 319 1.86 17.17 -1.35
CA LEU A 319 1.84 18.05 -2.52
C LEU A 319 1.12 19.35 -2.17
N LYS A 320 1.84 20.29 -1.57
CA LYS A 320 1.29 21.59 -1.14
C LYS A 320 1.12 22.58 -2.29
N ASN A 321 1.97 22.49 -3.32
CA ASN A 321 1.98 23.42 -4.44
C ASN A 321 1.97 22.67 -5.80
N PRO A 322 0.79 22.25 -6.31
CA PRO A 322 0.67 21.58 -7.61
C PRO A 322 1.24 22.38 -8.77
N ARG A 323 1.13 23.72 -8.75
CA ARG A 323 1.67 24.61 -9.78
C ARG A 323 3.19 24.58 -9.84
N ALA A 324 3.86 24.66 -8.69
CA ALA A 324 5.31 24.56 -8.62
C ALA A 324 5.79 23.17 -9.10
N PHE A 325 5.08 22.11 -8.74
CA PHE A 325 5.36 20.77 -9.24
C PHE A 325 5.28 20.68 -10.77
N LEU A 326 4.22 21.22 -11.39
CA LEU A 326 4.10 21.24 -12.85
C LEU A 326 5.20 22.09 -13.53
N LYS A 327 5.64 23.18 -12.90
CA LYS A 327 6.78 23.96 -13.38
C LYS A 327 8.09 23.18 -13.32
N VAL A 328 8.31 22.35 -12.28
CA VAL A 328 9.48 21.44 -12.22
C VAL A 328 9.46 20.46 -13.40
N LEU A 329 8.31 19.84 -13.68
CA LEU A 329 8.17 18.94 -14.83
C LEU A 329 8.39 19.67 -16.17
N GLY A 330 7.82 20.84 -16.34
CA GLY A 330 8.03 21.66 -17.54
C GLY A 330 9.52 22.01 -17.75
N ASN A 331 10.22 22.43 -16.70
CA ASN A 331 11.67 22.71 -16.78
C ASN A 331 12.47 21.42 -17.06
N ALA A 332 12.12 20.29 -16.46
CA ALA A 332 12.77 19.02 -16.76
C ALA A 332 12.56 18.60 -18.22
N LEU A 333 11.37 18.81 -18.78
CA LEU A 333 11.09 18.56 -20.19
C LEU A 333 11.90 19.50 -21.12
N ASN A 334 12.15 20.76 -20.73
CA ASN A 334 12.97 21.68 -21.51
C ASN A 334 14.43 21.30 -21.56
N ILE A 335 14.95 20.61 -20.52
CA ILE A 335 16.36 20.16 -20.43
C ILE A 335 16.54 18.81 -21.14
N THR A 336 15.49 18.01 -21.29
CA THR A 336 15.57 16.62 -21.80
C THR A 336 14.69 16.42 -23.03
N SER A 337 14.95 15.33 -23.77
CA SER A 337 14.04 14.84 -24.82
C SER A 337 13.01 13.82 -24.30
N CYS A 338 12.90 13.66 -22.99
CA CYS A 338 11.98 12.72 -22.36
C CYS A 338 10.52 13.08 -22.61
N ARG A 339 9.66 12.07 -22.49
CA ARG A 339 8.22 12.20 -22.45
C ARG A 339 7.73 11.62 -21.12
N PHE A 340 6.70 12.23 -20.53
CA PHE A 340 6.14 11.78 -19.28
C PHE A 340 4.69 11.34 -19.38
N ILE A 341 4.33 10.30 -18.63
CA ILE A 341 2.95 9.95 -18.30
C ILE A 341 2.76 10.27 -16.82
N LEU A 342 1.86 11.22 -16.50
CA LEU A 342 1.58 11.64 -15.14
C LEU A 342 0.22 11.11 -14.67
N PHE A 343 0.23 10.30 -13.61
CA PHE A 343 -0.98 9.85 -12.93
C PHE A 343 -1.18 10.63 -11.62
N SER A 344 -2.32 11.29 -11.48
CA SER A 344 -2.68 12.04 -10.27
C SER A 344 -3.33 11.17 -9.20
N ALA A 345 -3.77 9.98 -9.53
CA ALA A 345 -4.58 9.13 -8.65
C ALA A 345 -5.84 9.82 -8.09
N GLY A 346 -6.43 10.74 -8.86
CA GLY A 346 -7.63 11.48 -8.48
C GLY A 346 -7.38 12.59 -7.45
N TYR A 347 -6.15 13.10 -7.31
CA TYR A 347 -5.87 14.22 -6.42
C TYR A 347 -6.37 15.54 -7.02
N GLY A 348 -7.56 16.00 -6.60
CA GLY A 348 -8.29 17.13 -7.15
C GLY A 348 -7.50 18.44 -7.31
N PRO A 349 -6.66 18.87 -6.34
CA PRO A 349 -5.84 20.07 -6.51
C PRO A 349 -4.85 20.00 -7.68
N LEU A 350 -4.24 18.85 -7.93
CA LEU A 350 -3.37 18.65 -9.08
C LEU A 350 -4.17 18.60 -10.38
N ASP A 351 -5.30 17.91 -10.37
CA ASP A 351 -6.21 17.83 -11.52
C ASP A 351 -6.70 19.22 -11.95
N ALA A 352 -7.05 20.07 -10.99
CA ALA A 352 -7.47 21.46 -11.23
C ALA A 352 -6.33 22.29 -11.84
N GLU A 353 -5.10 22.20 -11.31
CA GLU A 353 -3.97 22.95 -11.84
C GLU A 353 -3.59 22.50 -13.25
N ILE A 354 -3.69 21.21 -13.54
CA ILE A 354 -3.46 20.67 -14.89
C ILE A 354 -4.49 21.23 -15.88
N LYS A 355 -5.78 21.26 -15.50
CA LYS A 355 -6.86 21.84 -16.32
C LYS A 355 -6.62 23.32 -16.59
N MET A 356 -6.23 24.11 -15.57
CA MET A 356 -5.90 25.53 -15.75
C MET A 356 -4.68 25.71 -16.66
N SER A 357 -3.64 24.93 -16.48
CA SER A 357 -2.44 24.99 -17.33
C SER A 357 -2.76 24.61 -18.78
N ALA A 358 -3.63 23.63 -19.01
CA ALA A 358 -4.07 23.23 -20.33
C ALA A 358 -4.84 24.36 -21.03
N GLN A 359 -5.77 25.01 -20.34
CA GLN A 359 -6.52 26.14 -20.88
C GLN A 359 -5.61 27.35 -21.29
N THR A 360 -4.51 27.54 -20.57
CA THR A 360 -3.58 28.64 -20.83
C THR A 360 -2.58 28.33 -21.94
N LEU A 361 -2.17 27.07 -22.10
CA LEU A 361 -1.08 26.65 -23.00
C LEU A 361 -1.56 26.10 -24.34
N LEU A 362 -2.82 25.67 -24.45
CA LEU A 362 -3.37 25.05 -25.64
C LEU A 362 -4.15 26.05 -26.51
N SER A 363 -4.08 25.84 -27.82
CA SER A 363 -4.93 26.60 -28.77
C SER A 363 -6.43 26.24 -28.61
N PRO A 364 -7.36 27.08 -29.06
CA PRO A 364 -8.80 26.80 -28.96
C PRO A 364 -9.23 25.47 -29.60
N SER A 365 -8.55 25.05 -30.65
CA SER A 365 -8.81 23.75 -31.32
C SER A 365 -8.33 22.55 -30.53
N GLU A 366 -7.24 22.69 -29.76
CA GLU A 366 -6.71 21.64 -28.88
C GLU A 366 -7.52 21.56 -27.58
N GLN A 367 -8.07 22.67 -27.10
CA GLN A 367 -8.95 22.72 -25.94
C GLN A 367 -10.25 21.92 -26.15
N LEU A 368 -10.76 21.84 -27.38
CA LEU A 368 -11.94 21.04 -27.73
C LEU A 368 -11.71 19.52 -27.62
N GLN A 369 -10.46 19.07 -27.56
CA GLN A 369 -10.08 17.66 -27.38
C GLN A 369 -9.80 17.28 -25.93
N LEU A 370 -9.93 18.23 -24.99
CA LEU A 370 -9.77 17.97 -23.56
C LEU A 370 -10.93 17.11 -23.06
N THR A 371 -10.60 15.97 -22.49
CA THR A 371 -11.56 15.18 -21.71
C THR A 371 -11.34 15.47 -20.21
N GLU A 372 -12.35 15.18 -19.38
CA GLU A 372 -12.23 15.45 -17.94
C GLU A 372 -11.05 14.70 -17.29
N ASP A 373 -10.68 13.53 -17.83
CA ASP A 373 -9.74 12.59 -17.24
C ASP A 373 -8.39 12.52 -17.95
N GLN A 374 -8.22 13.16 -19.11
CA GLN A 374 -7.02 13.04 -19.93
C GLN A 374 -6.68 14.34 -20.64
N THR A 375 -5.41 14.72 -20.63
CA THR A 375 -4.92 15.88 -21.38
C THR A 375 -3.43 15.75 -21.70
N SER A 376 -2.99 16.51 -22.71
CA SER A 376 -1.57 16.60 -23.09
C SER A 376 -1.07 18.02 -22.88
N LEU A 377 0.10 18.18 -22.27
CA LEU A 377 0.76 19.43 -21.99
C LEU A 377 2.17 19.49 -22.58
N PHE A 378 2.78 20.67 -22.58
CA PHE A 378 4.16 20.91 -23.01
C PHE A 378 4.47 20.38 -24.43
N GLY A 379 3.60 20.74 -25.40
CA GLY A 379 3.74 20.31 -26.79
C GLY A 379 3.59 18.79 -26.96
N GLY A 380 2.69 18.18 -26.22
CA GLY A 380 2.42 16.74 -26.31
C GLY A 380 3.45 15.84 -25.63
N ARG A 381 4.40 16.39 -24.86
CA ARG A 381 5.42 15.60 -24.17
C ARG A 381 5.05 15.14 -22.77
N LEU A 382 4.02 15.69 -22.16
CA LEU A 382 3.43 15.21 -20.92
C LEU A 382 1.99 14.80 -21.18
N PHE A 383 1.69 13.52 -20.97
CA PHE A 383 0.33 12.98 -21.00
C PHE A 383 -0.15 12.81 -19.56
N TYR A 384 -1.26 13.45 -19.24
CA TYR A 384 -1.91 13.35 -17.95
C TYR A 384 -3.10 12.39 -18.00
N PHE A 385 -3.26 11.62 -16.92
CA PHE A 385 -4.36 10.70 -16.74
C PHE A 385 -4.77 10.62 -15.26
N SER A 386 -6.06 10.82 -14.95
CA SER A 386 -6.59 10.77 -13.59
C SER A 386 -7.03 9.37 -13.14
N GLY A 387 -7.31 8.47 -14.07
CA GLY A 387 -7.74 7.10 -13.80
C GLY A 387 -6.60 6.14 -13.45
N ASP A 388 -6.93 4.88 -13.27
CA ASP A 388 -5.98 3.80 -12.98
C ASP A 388 -5.89 2.83 -14.18
N VAL A 389 -4.70 2.37 -14.50
CA VAL A 389 -4.44 1.26 -15.42
C VAL A 389 -3.47 0.29 -14.77
N PRO A 390 -3.51 -1.01 -15.15
CA PRO A 390 -2.59 -1.99 -14.58
C PRO A 390 -1.14 -1.62 -14.86
N TYR A 391 -0.32 -1.51 -13.82
CA TYR A 391 1.11 -1.25 -13.97
C TYR A 391 1.81 -2.37 -14.75
N ASN A 392 1.35 -3.62 -14.60
CA ASN A 392 1.86 -4.76 -15.36
C ASN A 392 1.68 -4.60 -16.88
N TRP A 393 0.65 -3.86 -17.31
CA TRP A 393 0.43 -3.52 -18.71
C TRP A 393 1.23 -2.27 -19.14
N LEU A 394 1.30 -1.26 -18.27
CA LEU A 394 1.88 0.04 -18.60
C LEU A 394 3.41 0.06 -18.48
N PHE A 395 3.96 -0.47 -17.41
CA PHE A 395 5.39 -0.35 -17.11
C PHE A 395 6.33 -0.98 -18.16
N PRO A 396 6.01 -2.14 -18.78
CA PRO A 396 6.83 -2.65 -19.89
C PRO A 396 6.92 -1.72 -21.11
N LYS A 397 6.04 -0.71 -21.20
CA LYS A 397 6.02 0.32 -22.24
C LYS A 397 6.69 1.63 -21.81
N CYS A 398 7.25 1.68 -20.61
CA CYS A 398 7.91 2.84 -20.04
C CYS A 398 9.41 2.62 -19.93
N ALA A 399 10.19 3.70 -20.08
CA ALA A 399 11.64 3.68 -19.93
C ALA A 399 12.10 3.60 -18.47
N ALA A 400 11.31 4.17 -17.56
CA ALA A 400 11.51 4.18 -16.11
C ALA A 400 10.21 4.58 -15.40
N ALA A 401 10.16 4.36 -14.07
CA ALA A 401 9.07 4.83 -13.21
C ALA A 401 9.59 5.78 -12.14
N ILE A 402 8.92 6.94 -11.97
CA ILE A 402 9.16 7.90 -10.90
C ILE A 402 8.00 7.79 -9.91
N HIS A 403 8.28 7.46 -8.66
CA HIS A 403 7.25 7.27 -7.64
C HIS A 403 7.77 7.50 -6.22
N HIS A 404 6.87 7.45 -5.25
CA HIS A 404 7.14 7.71 -3.84
C HIS A 404 7.81 6.54 -3.08
N GLY A 405 7.97 5.37 -3.68
CA GLY A 405 8.55 4.21 -3.01
C GLY A 405 7.55 3.31 -2.27
N GLY A 406 6.25 3.45 -2.51
CA GLY A 406 5.28 2.49 -1.98
C GLY A 406 5.53 1.08 -2.53
N SER A 407 5.32 0.04 -1.70
CA SER A 407 5.64 -1.36 -2.02
C SER A 407 5.02 -1.84 -3.33
N GLY A 408 3.77 -1.48 -3.63
CA GLY A 408 3.06 -1.89 -4.85
C GLY A 408 3.68 -1.32 -6.13
N SER A 409 4.05 -0.02 -6.15
CA SER A 409 4.71 0.61 -7.31
C SER A 409 6.12 0.07 -7.49
N THR A 410 6.86 -0.12 -6.40
CA THR A 410 8.20 -0.71 -6.39
C THR A 410 8.19 -2.13 -6.94
N ALA A 411 7.26 -2.96 -6.46
CA ALA A 411 7.09 -4.33 -6.94
C ALA A 411 6.75 -4.38 -8.43
N ALA A 412 5.80 -3.54 -8.89
CA ALA A 412 5.41 -3.51 -10.28
C ALA A 412 6.56 -3.11 -11.22
N ALA A 413 7.38 -2.12 -10.83
CA ALA A 413 8.55 -1.72 -11.60
C ALA A 413 9.65 -2.80 -11.62
N LEU A 414 9.86 -3.50 -10.50
CA LEU A 414 10.76 -4.64 -10.43
C LEU A 414 10.33 -5.77 -11.37
N HIS A 415 9.06 -6.15 -11.36
CA HIS A 415 8.53 -7.18 -12.26
C HIS A 415 8.57 -6.77 -13.73
N ALA A 416 8.35 -5.49 -14.03
CA ALA A 416 8.46 -4.97 -15.38
C ALA A 416 9.92 -4.85 -15.88
N GLY A 417 10.91 -4.99 -15.00
CA GLY A 417 12.32 -4.87 -15.33
C GLY A 417 12.75 -3.46 -15.73
N ILE A 418 12.06 -2.43 -15.25
CA ILE A 418 12.36 -1.03 -15.54
C ILE A 418 13.05 -0.33 -14.37
N PRO A 419 13.97 0.60 -14.65
CA PRO A 419 14.57 1.46 -13.63
C PRO A 419 13.55 2.29 -12.87
N GLN A 420 13.90 2.62 -11.63
CA GLN A 420 13.05 3.43 -10.74
C GLN A 420 13.78 4.70 -10.33
N VAL A 421 13.05 5.80 -10.17
CA VAL A 421 13.49 7.02 -9.47
C VAL A 421 12.54 7.21 -8.29
N ILE A 422 13.07 7.14 -7.08
CA ILE A 422 12.22 7.10 -5.88
C ILE A 422 12.43 8.36 -5.05
N CYS A 423 11.29 8.97 -4.68
CA CYS A 423 11.21 10.13 -3.81
C CYS A 423 10.37 9.76 -2.58
N PRO A 424 11.00 9.27 -1.47
CA PRO A 424 10.27 8.79 -0.30
C PRO A 424 9.75 9.94 0.57
N PHE A 425 8.59 9.73 1.22
CA PHE A 425 7.94 10.70 2.10
C PHE A 425 7.70 10.17 3.50
N VAL A 426 7.27 8.92 3.64
CA VAL A 426 6.86 8.34 4.93
C VAL A 426 7.15 6.84 5.01
N LEU A 427 7.27 6.32 6.21
CA LEU A 427 7.26 4.90 6.59
C LEU A 427 8.27 4.04 5.80
N ASP A 428 7.79 2.93 5.25
CA ASP A 428 8.55 1.94 4.47
C ASP A 428 9.11 2.48 3.16
N GLN A 429 8.62 3.63 2.67
CA GLN A 429 9.07 4.26 1.44
C GLN A 429 10.58 4.56 1.47
N TYR A 430 11.13 4.98 2.63
CA TYR A 430 12.57 5.21 2.80
C TYR A 430 13.36 3.92 2.66
N TYR A 431 12.86 2.84 3.27
CA TYR A 431 13.48 1.52 3.14
C TYR A 431 13.51 1.07 1.67
N TRP A 432 12.38 1.15 0.96
CA TRP A 432 12.32 0.76 -0.44
C TRP A 432 13.23 1.61 -1.32
N ALA A 433 13.30 2.92 -1.07
CA ALA A 433 14.14 3.83 -1.84
C ALA A 433 15.62 3.46 -1.72
N GLU A 434 16.12 3.24 -0.51
CA GLU A 434 17.49 2.79 -0.27
C GLU A 434 17.74 1.38 -0.80
N ARG A 435 16.80 0.46 -0.60
CA ARG A 435 16.94 -0.91 -1.08
C ARG A 435 17.04 -0.98 -2.60
N MET A 436 16.25 -0.20 -3.34
CA MET A 436 16.34 -0.14 -4.80
C MET A 436 17.66 0.46 -5.28
N PHE A 437 18.18 1.45 -4.57
CA PHE A 437 19.51 1.99 -4.84
C PHE A 437 20.60 0.92 -4.63
N TRP A 438 20.60 0.23 -3.49
CA TRP A 438 21.56 -0.84 -3.20
C TRP A 438 21.46 -2.05 -4.15
N LEU A 439 20.26 -2.36 -4.65
CA LEU A 439 20.08 -3.37 -5.69
C LEU A 439 20.57 -2.91 -7.06
N GLY A 440 20.89 -1.63 -7.23
CA GLY A 440 21.36 -1.06 -8.49
C GLY A 440 20.28 -0.87 -9.55
N VAL A 441 18.99 -0.84 -9.14
CA VAL A 441 17.84 -0.63 -10.04
C VAL A 441 17.29 0.80 -9.98
N ALA A 442 17.85 1.64 -9.11
CA ALA A 442 17.51 3.05 -8.93
C ALA A 442 18.76 3.89 -8.67
N PRO A 443 18.75 5.21 -8.96
CA PRO A 443 19.71 6.17 -8.42
C PRO A 443 19.51 6.37 -6.92
N GLU A 444 20.37 7.18 -6.30
CA GLU A 444 20.14 7.66 -4.93
C GLU A 444 18.74 8.26 -4.79
N PRO A 445 18.05 8.02 -3.63
CA PRO A 445 16.72 8.55 -3.38
C PRO A 445 16.67 10.08 -3.53
N LEU A 446 15.66 10.58 -4.22
CA LEU A 446 15.41 12.01 -4.33
C LEU A 446 14.90 12.56 -3.00
N LYS A 447 15.38 13.74 -2.61
CA LYS A 447 14.73 14.50 -1.53
C LYS A 447 13.34 14.96 -1.99
N ASN A 448 12.35 14.95 -1.10
CA ASN A 448 10.99 15.38 -1.41
C ASN A 448 10.93 16.81 -1.95
N THR A 449 11.75 17.72 -1.44
CA THR A 449 11.87 19.12 -1.95
C THR A 449 12.37 19.21 -3.39
N CYS A 450 13.06 18.20 -3.90
CA CYS A 450 13.52 18.16 -5.30
C CYS A 450 12.40 17.77 -6.28
N LEU A 451 11.33 17.17 -5.81
CA LEU A 451 10.19 16.82 -6.63
C LEU A 451 8.98 17.74 -6.35
N LEU A 452 8.73 18.01 -5.08
CA LEU A 452 7.58 18.77 -4.58
C LEU A 452 8.05 20.03 -3.84
N PRO A 453 8.41 21.11 -4.53
CA PRO A 453 8.77 22.37 -3.87
C PRO A 453 7.54 22.99 -3.19
N ASP A 454 7.71 23.45 -1.95
CA ASP A 454 6.65 24.11 -1.18
C ASP A 454 6.34 25.53 -1.71
N LYS A 455 7.32 26.15 -2.35
CA LYS A 455 7.23 27.55 -2.83
C LYS A 455 7.35 27.62 -4.34
N ASP A 456 6.61 28.54 -4.94
CA ASP A 456 6.70 28.89 -6.36
C ASP A 456 7.85 29.90 -6.56
N ASP A 457 9.09 29.43 -6.35
CA ASP A 457 10.33 30.20 -6.54
C ASP A 457 11.08 29.65 -7.74
N ASP A 458 11.38 30.47 -8.73
CA ASP A 458 11.98 30.05 -10.00
C ASP A 458 13.38 29.46 -9.85
N CYS A 459 14.17 29.90 -8.86
CA CYS A 459 15.50 29.35 -8.60
C CYS A 459 15.40 27.93 -8.05
N TYR A 460 14.55 27.73 -7.04
CA TYR A 460 14.26 26.43 -6.46
C TYR A 460 13.69 25.44 -7.48
N ILE A 461 12.77 25.90 -8.32
CA ILE A 461 12.13 25.09 -9.36
C ILE A 461 13.16 24.61 -10.39
N LYS A 462 14.08 25.50 -10.82
CA LYS A 462 15.16 25.13 -11.75
C LYS A 462 16.15 24.14 -11.14
N GLU A 463 16.50 24.33 -9.88
CA GLU A 463 17.35 23.40 -9.13
C GLU A 463 16.69 22.03 -9.00
N ALA A 464 15.42 21.99 -8.57
CA ALA A 464 14.62 20.78 -8.46
C ALA A 464 14.53 20.04 -9.81
N ALA A 465 14.26 20.74 -10.90
CA ALA A 465 14.24 20.16 -12.23
C ALA A 465 15.61 19.58 -12.64
N THR A 466 16.70 20.27 -12.32
CA THR A 466 18.07 19.80 -12.60
C THR A 466 18.37 18.52 -11.83
N MET A 467 18.01 18.43 -10.55
CA MET A 467 18.17 17.23 -9.73
C MET A 467 17.33 16.07 -10.24
N LEU A 468 16.08 16.33 -10.62
CA LEU A 468 15.21 15.32 -11.24
C LEU A 468 15.81 14.78 -12.53
N VAL A 469 16.30 15.65 -13.41
CA VAL A 469 16.94 15.25 -14.67
C VAL A 469 18.21 14.42 -14.41
N LYS A 470 19.03 14.81 -13.43
CA LYS A 470 20.21 14.03 -13.03
C LYS A 470 19.82 12.61 -12.59
N ALA A 471 18.78 12.48 -11.78
CA ALA A 471 18.27 11.18 -11.33
C ALA A 471 17.71 10.35 -12.50
N ILE A 472 16.94 10.96 -13.40
CA ILE A 472 16.46 10.31 -14.63
C ILE A 472 17.61 9.79 -15.49
N ASN A 473 18.60 10.62 -15.77
CA ASN A 473 19.74 10.21 -16.59
C ASN A 473 20.52 9.05 -15.95
N ARG A 474 20.67 9.04 -14.63
CA ARG A 474 21.29 7.92 -13.93
C ARG A 474 20.43 6.65 -14.00
N ALA A 475 19.13 6.76 -13.80
CA ALA A 475 18.20 5.63 -13.94
C ALA A 475 18.22 5.03 -15.35
N LEU A 476 18.30 5.87 -16.38
CA LEU A 476 18.33 5.44 -17.78
C LEU A 476 19.69 4.93 -18.24
N SER A 477 20.73 4.91 -17.39
CA SER A 477 22.04 4.38 -17.77
C SER A 477 21.96 2.89 -18.11
N PRO A 478 22.85 2.39 -19.00
CA PRO A 478 22.87 0.99 -19.41
C PRO A 478 23.01 0.02 -18.24
N GLU A 479 23.80 0.39 -17.22
CA GLU A 479 24.05 -0.44 -16.04
C GLU A 479 22.77 -0.66 -15.22
N VAL A 480 22.03 0.42 -14.95
CA VAL A 480 20.79 0.37 -14.16
C VAL A 480 19.69 -0.39 -14.91
N LYS A 481 19.56 -0.15 -16.23
CA LYS A 481 18.61 -0.90 -17.08
C LYS A 481 18.92 -2.40 -17.10
N LEU A 482 20.18 -2.75 -17.28
CA LEU A 482 20.60 -4.16 -17.28
C LEU A 482 20.30 -4.82 -15.93
N GLN A 483 20.58 -4.13 -14.84
CA GLN A 483 20.34 -4.64 -13.49
C GLN A 483 18.84 -4.80 -13.21
N ALA A 484 18.01 -3.83 -13.61
CA ALA A 484 16.56 -3.94 -13.50
C ALA A 484 16.01 -5.18 -14.24
N SER A 485 16.47 -5.41 -15.47
CA SER A 485 16.12 -6.60 -16.24
C SER A 485 16.58 -7.91 -15.58
N ARG A 486 17.78 -7.95 -14.98
CA ARG A 486 18.27 -9.12 -14.24
C ARG A 486 17.41 -9.46 -13.03
N ILE A 487 17.02 -8.45 -12.25
CA ILE A 487 16.16 -8.66 -11.08
C ILE A 487 14.78 -9.17 -11.55
N ALA A 488 14.19 -8.59 -12.59
CA ALA A 488 12.92 -9.08 -13.14
C ALA A 488 12.95 -10.55 -13.54
N ASN A 489 14.05 -10.98 -14.19
CA ASN A 489 14.23 -12.39 -14.57
C ASN A 489 14.30 -13.32 -13.34
N ARG A 490 14.97 -12.89 -12.26
CA ARG A 490 15.03 -13.66 -11.01
C ARG A 490 13.65 -13.78 -10.36
N LEU A 491 12.90 -12.69 -10.29
CA LEU A 491 11.53 -12.69 -9.75
C LEU A 491 10.59 -13.57 -10.58
N SER A 492 10.73 -13.57 -11.90
CA SER A 492 9.95 -14.44 -12.77
C SER A 492 10.27 -15.93 -12.57
N ALA A 493 11.54 -16.25 -12.30
CA ALA A 493 11.96 -17.62 -11.99
C ALA A 493 11.43 -18.11 -10.62
N GLU A 494 11.28 -17.21 -9.63
CA GLU A 494 10.69 -17.53 -8.32
C GLU A 494 9.20 -17.89 -8.45
N LEU A 495 8.46 -17.24 -9.35
CA LEU A 495 7.04 -17.48 -9.59
C LEU A 495 6.75 -18.73 -10.43
N SER A 496 7.75 -19.23 -11.17
CA SER A 496 7.59 -20.48 -11.91
C SER A 496 7.62 -21.65 -10.93
N PRO A 497 6.55 -22.47 -10.82
CA PRO A 497 6.62 -23.66 -9.99
C PRO A 497 7.82 -24.50 -10.47
N LYS A 498 8.69 -24.87 -9.55
CA LYS A 498 9.69 -25.90 -9.82
C LYS A 498 8.92 -27.19 -10.17
N LEU A 499 8.77 -27.45 -11.45
CA LEU A 499 8.25 -28.69 -12.00
C LEU A 499 9.33 -29.78 -11.96
N ASP A 500 10.09 -29.86 -10.83
CA ASP A 500 11.05 -30.95 -10.62
C ASP A 500 11.23 -31.17 -9.10
N ALA A 501 10.58 -32.20 -8.62
CA ALA A 501 11.03 -33.23 -7.70
C ALA A 501 9.84 -33.87 -6.95
#